data_bc82b7c1984e28c57cb77f1a8955a98b
#
_entry.id   bc82b7c1984e28c57cb77f1a8955a98b
#
_cell.length_a   1.000
_cell.length_b   1.000
_cell.length_c   1.000
_cell.angle_alpha   90.00
_cell.angle_beta   90.00
_cell.angle_gamma   90.00
#
_symmetry.space_group_name_H-M   'P 1'
#
loop_
_entity.id
_entity.type
_entity.pdbx_description
1 polymer ?
#
loop_
_entity_poly.entity_id
_entity_poly.type
_entity_poly.pdbx_seq_one_letter_code
_entity_poly.pdbx_strand_id
1 'polypeptide(L)'
;MRRFFMLAALLAIVCCGKAQNVQLHYDFGGALYDKDLHGRPVLTSTVEMFKADKWGSTYFFVDMDYTSKGVAAGYWEIARELRFWQPPFSIHVEYNGGASSSFSYNNAYLGGATYTWNNPDFTKGFTLTAMYKYIQKHREPNNFQLTGTWYVHFVKNGLCTFSGFADWWRERTDYADGSHRNFIFLAEPQ
;
A
#
# COMPACT_ATOMS: atom_id res chain seq x y z
N MET A 1 -9.48 12.89 -28.87
CA MET A 1 -10.28 13.81 -28.05
C MET A 1 -10.91 13.13 -26.81
N ARG A 2 -11.67 12.04 -26.92
CA ARG A 2 -12.26 11.35 -25.74
C ARG A 2 -11.26 10.96 -24.63
N ARG A 3 -10.06 10.51 -24.99
CA ARG A 3 -9.01 10.09 -24.01
C ARG A 3 -8.41 11.29 -23.26
N PHE A 4 -8.34 12.46 -23.88
CA PHE A 4 -7.87 13.70 -23.25
C PHE A 4 -8.88 14.24 -22.24
N PHE A 5 -10.18 14.13 -22.51
CA PHE A 5 -11.24 14.52 -21.58
C PHE A 5 -11.31 13.61 -20.34
N MET A 6 -11.04 12.30 -20.49
CA MET A 6 -11.00 11.39 -19.34
C MET A 6 -9.79 11.68 -18.43
N LEU A 7 -8.62 12.00 -19.01
CA LEU A 7 -7.43 12.36 -18.23
C LEU A 7 -7.64 13.69 -17.50
N ALA A 8 -8.23 14.69 -18.16
CA ALA A 8 -8.56 15.99 -17.58
C ALA A 8 -9.64 15.86 -16.49
N ALA A 9 -10.62 14.97 -16.64
CA ALA A 9 -11.64 14.71 -15.64
C ALA A 9 -11.06 14.00 -14.41
N LEU A 10 -10.10 13.05 -14.59
CA LEU A 10 -9.38 12.43 -13.49
C LEU A 10 -8.56 13.47 -12.72
N LEU A 11 -7.80 14.33 -13.41
CA LEU A 11 -7.04 15.42 -12.77
C LEU A 11 -7.95 16.41 -12.04
N ALA A 12 -9.14 16.73 -12.57
CA ALA A 12 -10.06 17.66 -11.94
C ALA A 12 -10.67 17.11 -10.64
N ILE A 13 -10.88 15.79 -10.54
CA ILE A 13 -11.35 15.13 -9.31
C ILE A 13 -10.29 15.20 -8.21
N VAL A 14 -9.01 15.09 -8.56
CA VAL A 14 -7.86 15.16 -7.64
C VAL A 14 -7.71 16.55 -7.01
N CYS A 15 -8.06 17.63 -7.73
CA CYS A 15 -7.93 19.01 -7.21
C CYS A 15 -8.98 19.38 -6.16
N CYS A 16 -10.04 18.60 -5.95
CA CYS A 16 -11.12 18.92 -5.02
C CYS A 16 -11.05 18.20 -3.66
N GLY A 17 -10.15 17.23 -3.48
CA GLY A 17 -10.03 16.44 -2.25
C GLY A 17 -8.79 16.80 -1.43
N LYS A 18 -8.96 17.36 -0.24
CA LYS A 18 -7.85 17.75 0.67
C LYS A 18 -7.07 16.60 1.30
N ALA A 19 -7.31 15.35 0.89
CA ALA A 19 -6.68 14.17 1.45
C ALA A 19 -6.37 13.09 0.40
N GLN A 20 -6.25 13.50 -0.86
CA GLN A 20 -5.92 12.60 -1.97
C GLN A 20 -4.55 12.97 -2.53
N ASN A 21 -3.75 11.96 -2.79
CA ASN A 21 -2.44 12.08 -3.39
C ASN A 21 -2.40 11.26 -4.68
N VAL A 22 -1.77 11.80 -5.72
CA VAL A 22 -1.49 11.07 -6.96
C VAL A 22 0.01 11.08 -7.15
N GLN A 23 0.59 9.89 -7.23
CA GLN A 23 2.02 9.68 -7.39
C GLN A 23 2.29 9.02 -8.74
N LEU A 24 3.46 9.28 -9.28
CA LEU A 24 3.96 8.63 -10.47
C LEU A 24 5.36 8.10 -10.16
N HIS A 25 5.52 6.79 -10.19
CA HIS A 25 6.74 6.09 -9.87
C HIS A 25 7.39 5.58 -11.15
N TYR A 26 8.70 5.78 -11.27
CA TYR A 26 9.50 5.24 -12.35
C TYR A 26 10.51 4.24 -11.78
N ASP A 27 10.49 3.00 -12.29
CA ASP A 27 11.43 1.95 -11.89
C ASP A 27 12.76 2.11 -12.66
N PHE A 28 13.76 2.66 -11.99
CA PHE A 28 15.13 2.75 -12.52
C PHE A 28 15.86 1.40 -12.50
N GLY A 29 15.31 0.37 -11.90
CA GLY A 29 15.94 -0.94 -11.76
C GLY A 29 16.32 -1.55 -13.11
N GLY A 30 15.45 -1.44 -14.12
CA GLY A 30 15.75 -1.89 -15.47
C GLY A 30 16.94 -1.20 -16.14
N ALA A 31 17.20 0.07 -15.80
CA ALA A 31 18.35 0.82 -16.29
C ALA A 31 19.66 0.51 -15.54
N LEU A 32 19.55 0.14 -14.24
CA LEU A 32 20.69 -0.09 -13.36
C LEU A 32 21.13 -1.58 -13.33
N TYR A 33 20.18 -2.51 -13.47
CA TYR A 33 20.37 -3.96 -13.27
C TYR A 33 19.92 -4.83 -14.46
N ASP A 34 19.69 -4.22 -15.58
CA ASP A 34 19.25 -4.66 -16.93
C ASP A 34 18.84 -6.14 -17.14
N LYS A 35 19.63 -7.12 -16.74
CA LYS A 35 19.42 -8.51 -17.16
C LYS A 35 18.43 -9.29 -16.30
N ASP A 36 18.29 -8.94 -15.03
CA ASP A 36 17.53 -9.73 -14.03
C ASP A 36 16.10 -9.19 -13.83
N LEU A 37 15.79 -8.02 -14.39
CA LEU A 37 14.54 -7.31 -14.16
C LEU A 37 13.67 -7.15 -15.42
N HIS A 38 13.88 -7.98 -16.44
CA HIS A 38 13.08 -7.97 -17.65
C HIS A 38 11.59 -8.29 -17.35
N GLY A 39 10.70 -7.51 -17.94
CA GLY A 39 9.26 -7.70 -17.84
C GLY A 39 8.59 -7.04 -16.65
N ARG A 40 9.34 -6.33 -15.81
CA ARG A 40 8.75 -5.49 -14.76
C ARG A 40 8.12 -4.23 -15.37
N PRO A 41 7.02 -3.73 -14.81
CA PRO A 41 6.48 -2.43 -15.17
C PRO A 41 7.53 -1.34 -14.89
N VAL A 42 7.72 -0.45 -15.84
CA VAL A 42 8.68 0.67 -15.72
C VAL A 42 8.01 1.88 -15.06
N LEU A 43 6.70 1.98 -15.19
CA LEU A 43 5.90 3.09 -14.71
C LEU A 43 4.72 2.55 -13.89
N THR A 44 4.53 3.12 -12.70
CA THR A 44 3.37 2.86 -11.84
C THR A 44 2.76 4.20 -11.44
N SER A 45 1.44 4.31 -11.49
CA SER A 45 0.73 5.43 -10.87
C SER A 45 -0.02 4.94 -9.64
N THR A 46 0.07 5.70 -8.56
CA THR A 46 -0.64 5.46 -7.31
C THR A 46 -1.64 6.58 -7.06
N VAL A 47 -2.86 6.21 -6.75
CA VAL A 47 -3.87 7.11 -6.17
C VAL A 47 -4.11 6.67 -4.75
N GLU A 48 -3.84 7.53 -3.79
CA GLU A 48 -4.03 7.22 -2.38
C GLU A 48 -4.89 8.28 -1.66
N MET A 49 -5.53 7.87 -0.59
CA MET A 49 -6.28 8.75 0.31
C MET A 49 -6.10 8.31 1.75
N PHE A 50 -5.79 9.29 2.60
CA PHE A 50 -5.92 9.15 4.04
C PHE A 50 -6.97 10.15 4.54
N LYS A 51 -7.93 9.67 5.33
CA LYS A 51 -8.96 10.51 5.95
C LYS A 51 -9.20 10.08 7.39
N ALA A 52 -8.89 10.97 8.33
CA ALA A 52 -9.28 10.82 9.72
C ALA A 52 -10.71 11.33 9.96
N ASP A 53 -11.42 10.69 10.89
CA ASP A 53 -12.73 11.10 11.38
C ASP A 53 -12.86 10.84 12.89
N LYS A 54 -14.03 11.12 13.47
CA LYS A 54 -14.29 10.96 14.92
C LYS A 54 -14.20 9.51 15.41
N TRP A 55 -14.26 8.53 14.51
CA TRP A 55 -14.25 7.11 14.82
C TRP A 55 -12.94 6.39 14.45
N GLY A 56 -11.95 7.13 13.91
CA GLY A 56 -10.68 6.59 13.48
C GLY A 56 -10.18 7.17 12.18
N SER A 57 -9.74 6.32 11.25
CA SER A 57 -9.26 6.76 9.93
C SER A 57 -9.54 5.73 8.85
N THR A 58 -9.70 6.20 7.63
CA THR A 58 -9.73 5.37 6.42
C THR A 58 -8.50 5.67 5.59
N TYR A 59 -7.85 4.63 5.12
CA TYR A 59 -6.78 4.69 4.14
C TYR A 59 -7.12 3.79 2.97
N PHE A 60 -6.85 4.23 1.76
CA PHE A 60 -6.82 3.35 0.60
C PHE A 60 -5.77 3.83 -0.39
N PHE A 61 -5.28 2.91 -1.20
CA PHE A 61 -4.56 3.23 -2.41
C PHE A 61 -4.93 2.29 -3.56
N VAL A 62 -4.65 2.75 -4.76
CA VAL A 62 -4.76 1.98 -5.99
C VAL A 62 -3.51 2.22 -6.81
N ASP A 63 -2.76 1.17 -7.05
CA ASP A 63 -1.61 1.16 -7.96
C ASP A 63 -2.04 0.68 -9.33
N MET A 64 -1.53 1.31 -10.37
CA MET A 64 -1.70 0.89 -11.75
C MET A 64 -0.34 0.81 -12.43
N ASP A 65 0.03 -0.40 -12.83
CA ASP A 65 1.26 -0.67 -13.57
C ASP A 65 1.05 -0.54 -15.07
N TYR A 66 1.98 0.13 -15.73
CA TYR A 66 1.87 0.42 -17.15
C TYR A 66 2.93 -0.30 -17.96
N THR A 67 2.51 -0.72 -19.15
CA THR A 67 3.37 -1.18 -20.24
C THR A 67 3.13 -0.31 -21.48
N SER A 68 3.89 -0.55 -22.54
CA SER A 68 3.66 0.11 -23.84
C SER A 68 2.26 -0.15 -24.43
N LYS A 69 1.55 -1.18 -23.92
CA LYS A 69 0.18 -1.53 -24.34
C LYS A 69 -0.92 -0.91 -23.46
N GLY A 70 -0.55 -0.21 -22.39
CA GLY A 70 -1.46 0.41 -21.43
C GLY A 70 -1.33 -0.21 -20.05
N VAL A 71 -2.42 -0.18 -19.26
CA VAL A 71 -2.45 -0.76 -17.91
C VAL A 71 -2.32 -2.29 -17.99
N ALA A 72 -1.29 -2.81 -17.35
CA ALA A 72 -0.98 -4.24 -17.31
C ALA A 72 -1.50 -4.91 -16.03
N ALA A 73 -1.45 -4.20 -14.90
CA ALA A 73 -1.94 -4.67 -13.62
C ALA A 73 -2.49 -3.52 -12.79
N GLY A 74 -3.38 -3.84 -11.87
CA GLY A 74 -3.84 -2.94 -10.81
C GLY A 74 -3.85 -3.69 -9.50
N TYR A 75 -3.42 -3.03 -8.43
CA TYR A 75 -3.48 -3.51 -7.05
C TYR A 75 -4.11 -2.43 -6.19
N TRP A 76 -4.90 -2.82 -5.20
CA TRP A 76 -5.56 -1.88 -4.30
C TRP A 76 -5.68 -2.45 -2.89
N GLU A 77 -5.61 -1.55 -1.95
CA GLU A 77 -5.90 -1.80 -0.56
C GLU A 77 -6.89 -0.77 -0.02
N ILE A 78 -7.73 -1.19 0.88
CA ILE A 78 -8.58 -0.32 1.68
C ILE A 78 -8.53 -0.77 3.13
N ALA A 79 -8.15 0.15 4.02
CA ALA A 79 -8.01 -0.09 5.44
C ALA A 79 -8.86 0.88 6.25
N ARG A 80 -9.39 0.40 7.37
CA ARG A 80 -10.13 1.18 8.34
C ARG A 80 -9.59 0.94 9.73
N GLU A 81 -9.17 2.02 10.38
CA GLU A 81 -8.92 2.06 11.81
C GLU A 81 -10.19 2.48 12.55
N LEU A 82 -10.62 1.68 13.52
CA LEU A 82 -11.77 1.96 14.38
C LEU A 82 -11.31 2.20 15.80
N ARG A 83 -11.68 3.36 16.34
CA ARG A 83 -11.29 3.79 17.68
C ARG A 83 -12.45 4.45 18.39
N PHE A 84 -12.99 3.75 19.38
CA PHE A 84 -14.12 4.21 20.22
C PHE A 84 -13.66 4.62 21.62
N TRP A 85 -12.35 4.62 21.87
CA TRP A 85 -11.67 4.90 23.15
C TRP A 85 -10.47 5.81 22.93
N GLN A 86 -9.84 6.19 24.03
CA GLN A 86 -8.62 7.01 23.95
C GLN A 86 -7.44 6.19 23.42
N PRO A 87 -6.51 6.80 22.62
CA PRO A 87 -5.30 6.13 22.16
C PRO A 87 -4.55 5.39 23.29
N PRO A 88 -3.67 4.40 22.96
CA PRO A 88 -2.93 4.28 21.70
C PRO A 88 -3.42 3.20 20.74
N PHE A 89 -4.49 2.45 21.05
CA PHE A 89 -4.89 1.32 20.22
C PHE A 89 -6.12 1.62 19.36
N SER A 90 -6.19 0.99 18.18
CA SER A 90 -7.37 0.93 17.31
C SER A 90 -7.60 -0.51 16.83
N ILE A 91 -8.83 -0.80 16.41
CA ILE A 91 -9.14 -2.04 15.67
C ILE A 91 -8.87 -1.75 14.20
N HIS A 92 -8.12 -2.66 13.56
CA HIS A 92 -7.78 -2.60 12.15
C HIS A 92 -8.60 -3.60 11.35
N VAL A 93 -9.18 -3.16 10.23
CA VAL A 93 -9.77 -4.03 9.21
C VAL A 93 -9.30 -3.57 7.84
N GLU A 94 -8.91 -4.53 6.98
CA GLU A 94 -8.33 -4.24 5.68
C GLU A 94 -8.76 -5.26 4.63
N TYR A 95 -8.89 -4.82 3.40
CA TYR A 95 -9.11 -5.63 2.23
C TYR A 95 -8.10 -5.29 1.15
N ASN A 96 -7.47 -6.33 0.59
CA ASN A 96 -6.49 -6.22 -0.49
C ASN A 96 -6.97 -7.02 -1.70
N GLY A 97 -6.81 -6.45 -2.88
CA GLY A 97 -7.18 -7.08 -4.12
C GLY A 97 -6.38 -6.57 -5.30
N GLY A 98 -6.59 -7.19 -6.45
CA GLY A 98 -5.91 -6.73 -7.66
C GLY A 98 -6.23 -7.61 -8.85
N ALA A 99 -5.84 -7.14 -10.01
CA ALA A 99 -5.98 -7.85 -11.27
C ALA A 99 -4.86 -7.47 -12.24
N SER A 100 -4.46 -8.41 -13.07
CA SER A 100 -3.60 -8.17 -14.21
C SER A 100 -4.33 -8.49 -15.50
N SER A 101 -3.70 -8.24 -16.63
CA SER A 101 -4.23 -8.64 -17.94
C SER A 101 -4.41 -10.15 -18.10
N SER A 102 -3.78 -10.97 -17.24
CA SER A 102 -3.74 -12.42 -17.36
C SER A 102 -4.43 -13.17 -16.22
N PHE A 103 -4.49 -12.58 -15.02
CA PHE A 103 -5.07 -13.20 -13.82
C PHE A 103 -5.54 -12.15 -12.82
N SER A 104 -6.39 -12.55 -11.87
CA SER A 104 -6.72 -11.75 -10.69
C SER A 104 -5.90 -12.23 -9.50
N TYR A 105 -5.39 -11.29 -8.70
CA TYR A 105 -4.78 -11.60 -7.42
C TYR A 105 -5.83 -12.19 -6.47
N ASN A 106 -5.40 -13.07 -5.58
CA ASN A 106 -6.30 -13.57 -4.55
C ASN A 106 -6.69 -12.42 -3.60
N ASN A 107 -7.99 -12.31 -3.34
CA ASN A 107 -8.45 -11.34 -2.34
C ASN A 107 -7.91 -11.70 -0.97
N ALA A 108 -7.43 -10.73 -0.22
CA ALA A 108 -7.04 -10.89 1.18
C ALA A 108 -7.90 -10.01 2.08
N TYR A 109 -8.26 -10.56 3.23
CA TYR A 109 -9.02 -9.89 4.28
C TYR A 109 -8.19 -9.94 5.55
N LEU A 110 -7.94 -8.77 6.14
CA LEU A 110 -7.10 -8.64 7.32
C LEU A 110 -7.92 -8.03 8.45
N GLY A 111 -7.67 -8.49 9.66
CA GLY A 111 -8.27 -7.95 10.86
C GLY A 111 -7.32 -8.05 12.04
N GLY A 112 -7.23 -6.99 12.82
CA GLY A 112 -6.26 -6.94 13.92
C GLY A 112 -6.34 -5.69 14.76
N ALA A 113 -5.21 -5.30 15.31
CA ALA A 113 -5.08 -4.12 16.15
C ALA A 113 -3.83 -3.33 15.79
N THR A 114 -3.96 -2.01 15.82
CA THR A 114 -2.87 -1.06 15.59
C THR A 114 -2.54 -0.34 16.89
N TYR A 115 -1.26 -0.29 17.23
CA TYR A 115 -0.70 0.62 18.22
C TYR A 115 -0.17 1.86 17.49
N THR A 116 -0.54 3.06 17.96
CA THR A 116 -0.11 4.33 17.38
C THR A 116 0.61 5.16 18.43
N TRP A 117 1.81 5.63 18.11
CA TRP A 117 2.54 6.59 18.91
C TRP A 117 2.95 7.80 18.07
N ASN A 118 2.74 8.98 18.62
CA ASN A 118 3.24 10.25 18.09
C ASN A 118 3.86 11.06 19.22
N ASN A 119 4.88 11.84 18.91
CA ASN A 119 5.35 12.84 19.86
C ASN A 119 4.32 14.00 19.96
N PRO A 120 4.37 14.83 21.04
CA PRO A 120 3.38 15.89 21.27
C PRO A 120 3.22 16.88 20.10
N ASP A 121 4.30 17.13 19.37
CA ASP A 121 4.34 18.11 18.28
C ASP A 121 4.03 17.49 16.92
N PHE A 122 3.72 16.19 16.87
CA PHE A 122 3.47 15.43 15.63
C PHE A 122 4.58 15.58 14.58
N THR A 123 5.84 15.74 15.03
CA THR A 123 6.99 15.80 14.13
C THR A 123 7.58 14.43 13.84
N LYS A 124 7.23 13.44 14.65
CA LYS A 124 7.59 12.03 14.44
C LYS A 124 6.56 11.12 15.06
N GLY A 125 6.37 9.98 14.44
CA GLY A 125 5.47 8.95 14.93
C GLY A 125 5.68 7.62 14.23
N PHE A 126 5.04 6.60 14.76
CA PHE A 126 4.99 5.27 14.15
C PHE A 126 3.69 4.57 14.50
N THR A 127 3.35 3.59 13.68
CA THR A 127 2.31 2.60 13.97
C THR A 127 2.88 1.19 13.93
N LEU A 128 2.31 0.30 14.71
CA LEU A 128 2.55 -1.14 14.63
C LEU A 128 1.21 -1.85 14.59
N THR A 129 0.94 -2.56 13.51
CA THR A 129 -0.31 -3.29 13.29
C THR A 129 -0.02 -4.79 13.26
N ALA A 130 -0.73 -5.55 14.08
CA ALA A 130 -0.69 -7.02 14.07
C ALA A 130 -2.05 -7.55 13.59
N MET A 131 -2.04 -8.38 12.54
CA MET A 131 -3.25 -8.80 11.84
C MET A 131 -3.28 -10.30 11.59
N TYR A 132 -4.46 -10.88 11.73
CA TYR A 132 -4.81 -12.11 11.04
C TYR A 132 -5.09 -11.79 9.57
N LYS A 133 -4.52 -12.60 8.65
CA LYS A 133 -4.64 -12.45 7.20
C LYS A 133 -5.26 -13.69 6.59
N TYR A 134 -6.43 -13.55 6.02
CA TYR A 134 -7.10 -14.60 5.24
C TYR A 134 -6.93 -14.32 3.75
N ILE A 135 -6.28 -15.25 3.01
CA ILE A 135 -6.07 -15.13 1.57
C ILE A 135 -7.02 -16.09 0.87
N GLN A 136 -8.04 -15.55 0.20
CA GLN A 136 -9.06 -16.32 -0.49
C GLN A 136 -8.45 -17.16 -1.62
N LYS A 137 -8.88 -18.43 -1.73
CA LYS A 137 -8.41 -19.37 -2.76
C LYS A 137 -6.91 -19.72 -2.70
N HIS A 138 -6.20 -19.30 -1.67
CA HIS A 138 -4.83 -19.72 -1.43
C HIS A 138 -4.79 -21.13 -0.83
N ARG A 139 -3.72 -21.91 -1.12
CA ARG A 139 -3.55 -23.27 -0.58
C ARG A 139 -3.51 -23.27 0.96
N GLU A 140 -2.85 -22.28 1.54
CA GLU A 140 -2.81 -22.02 2.98
C GLU A 140 -3.44 -20.65 3.26
N PRO A 141 -4.78 -20.60 3.44
CA PRO A 141 -5.49 -19.31 3.46
C PRO A 141 -5.31 -18.53 4.77
N ASN A 142 -4.96 -19.20 5.86
CA ASN A 142 -4.89 -18.62 7.20
C ASN A 142 -3.46 -18.21 7.53
N ASN A 143 -3.22 -16.93 7.65
CA ASN A 143 -1.90 -16.34 7.82
C ASN A 143 -1.93 -15.21 8.85
N PHE A 144 -0.80 -14.54 9.04
CA PHE A 144 -0.69 -13.31 9.81
C PHE A 144 0.16 -12.28 9.04
N GLN A 145 -0.01 -11.02 9.40
CA GLN A 145 0.81 -9.92 8.90
C GLN A 145 1.12 -8.97 10.05
N LEU A 146 2.35 -8.47 10.05
CA LEU A 146 2.80 -7.35 10.88
C LEU A 146 3.17 -6.21 9.95
N THR A 147 2.59 -5.03 10.20
CA THR A 147 2.87 -3.80 9.45
C THR A 147 3.39 -2.73 10.40
N GLY A 148 4.52 -2.14 10.06
CA GLY A 148 5.05 -0.96 10.73
C GLY A 148 5.05 0.23 9.78
N THR A 149 4.58 1.39 10.24
CA THR A 149 4.73 2.65 9.49
C THR A 149 5.45 3.66 10.34
N TRP A 150 6.16 4.61 9.73
CA TRP A 150 6.85 5.68 10.45
C TRP A 150 6.88 6.97 9.66
N TYR A 151 7.03 8.08 10.36
CA TYR A 151 7.38 9.36 9.78
C TYR A 151 8.25 10.18 10.73
N VAL A 152 9.17 10.97 10.16
CA VAL A 152 10.02 11.94 10.86
C VAL A 152 10.15 13.19 10.00
N HIS A 153 9.72 14.33 10.52
CA HIS A 153 9.94 15.64 9.90
C HIS A 153 11.27 16.21 10.38
N PHE A 154 12.22 16.42 9.48
CA PHE A 154 13.56 16.94 9.83
C PHE A 154 13.63 18.46 9.84
N VAL A 155 12.70 19.13 9.16
CA VAL A 155 12.68 20.59 9.04
C VAL A 155 11.33 21.11 9.53
N LYS A 156 11.36 22.30 10.15
CA LYS A 156 10.13 22.99 10.54
C LYS A 156 9.20 23.10 9.32
N ASN A 157 7.91 22.90 9.55
CA ASN A 157 6.84 22.91 8.54
C ASN A 157 6.79 21.68 7.64
N GLY A 158 7.48 20.57 7.98
CA GLY A 158 7.39 19.32 7.22
C GLY A 158 7.99 19.36 5.81
N LEU A 159 8.89 20.33 5.53
CA LEU A 159 9.52 20.47 4.21
C LEU A 159 10.35 19.25 3.82
N CYS A 160 10.97 18.59 4.80
CA CYS A 160 11.68 17.32 4.60
C CYS A 160 11.11 16.29 5.58
N THR A 161 10.58 15.22 5.04
CA THR A 161 10.02 14.09 5.79
C THR A 161 10.70 12.80 5.34
N PHE A 162 11.10 12.00 6.31
CA PHE A 162 11.42 10.59 6.09
C PHE A 162 10.25 9.75 6.60
N SER A 163 9.64 9.03 5.72
CA SER A 163 8.50 8.17 6.04
C SER A 163 8.67 6.79 5.39
N GLY A 164 7.76 5.91 5.66
CA GLY A 164 7.75 4.62 5.01
C GLY A 164 6.92 3.60 5.76
N PHE A 165 6.97 2.39 5.23
CA PHE A 165 6.35 1.24 5.84
C PHE A 165 7.26 0.00 5.74
N ALA A 166 6.95 -1.00 6.56
CA ALA A 166 7.54 -2.33 6.48
C ALA A 166 6.46 -3.36 6.83
N ASP A 167 6.31 -4.33 5.96
CA ASP A 167 5.41 -5.46 6.09
C ASP A 167 6.18 -6.74 6.24
N TRP A 168 5.73 -7.57 7.15
CA TRP A 168 6.20 -8.94 7.30
C TRP A 168 5.01 -9.86 7.48
N TRP A 169 4.85 -10.82 6.54
CA TRP A 169 3.71 -11.72 6.60
C TRP A 169 4.09 -13.16 6.26
N ARG A 170 3.28 -14.08 6.76
CA ARG A 170 3.35 -15.46 6.35
C ARG A 170 2.50 -15.65 5.09
N GLU A 171 3.15 -16.16 4.05
CA GLU A 171 2.50 -16.61 2.82
C GLU A 171 3.41 -17.63 2.14
N ARG A 172 2.88 -18.82 1.89
CA ARG A 172 3.63 -19.85 1.21
C ARG A 172 3.66 -19.59 -0.29
N THR A 173 4.86 -19.46 -0.82
CA THR A 173 5.13 -19.37 -2.26
C THR A 173 5.93 -20.59 -2.68
N ASP A 174 5.38 -21.42 -3.56
CA ASP A 174 6.06 -22.59 -4.14
C ASP A 174 6.72 -22.16 -5.47
N TYR A 175 7.99 -22.53 -5.66
CA TYR A 175 8.77 -22.24 -6.86
C TYR A 175 8.82 -23.46 -7.80
N ALA A 176 9.12 -23.20 -9.09
CA ALA A 176 9.17 -24.24 -10.11
C ALA A 176 10.27 -25.29 -9.89
N ASP A 177 11.30 -24.96 -9.13
CA ASP A 177 12.40 -25.86 -8.74
C ASP A 177 12.05 -26.79 -7.56
N GLY A 178 10.81 -26.71 -7.04
CA GLY A 178 10.32 -27.47 -5.89
C GLY A 178 10.65 -26.85 -4.53
N SER A 179 11.40 -25.76 -4.49
CA SER A 179 11.63 -25.00 -3.26
C SER A 179 10.40 -24.20 -2.85
N HIS A 180 10.36 -23.73 -1.61
CA HIS A 180 9.29 -22.86 -1.15
C HIS A 180 9.80 -21.81 -0.16
N ARG A 181 9.08 -20.70 -0.09
CA ARG A 181 9.24 -19.65 0.90
C ARG A 181 7.95 -19.52 1.69
N ASN A 182 8.05 -19.31 3.00
CA ASN A 182 6.90 -19.21 3.89
C ASN A 182 6.65 -17.78 4.41
N PHE A 183 7.61 -16.88 4.25
CA PHE A 183 7.54 -15.52 4.76
C PHE A 183 7.97 -14.54 3.70
N ILE A 184 7.29 -13.42 3.67
CA ILE A 184 7.60 -12.30 2.79
C ILE A 184 7.87 -11.08 3.68
N PHE A 185 8.89 -10.32 3.31
CA PHE A 185 9.21 -9.03 3.89
C PHE A 185 9.28 -8.00 2.76
N LEU A 186 8.57 -6.90 2.94
CA LEU A 186 8.57 -5.74 2.05
C LEU A 186 8.81 -4.51 2.89
N ALA A 187 9.66 -3.60 2.45
CA ALA A 187 9.84 -2.30 3.08
C ALA A 187 10.08 -1.23 2.02
N GLU A 188 9.46 -0.08 2.23
CA GLU A 188 9.58 1.07 1.34
C GLU A 188 9.85 2.33 2.18
N PRO A 189 11.12 2.70 2.37
CA PRO A 189 11.49 3.99 2.93
C PRO A 189 11.35 5.08 1.85
N GLN A 190 10.78 6.22 2.22
CA GLN A 190 10.47 7.36 1.34
C GLN A 190 11.03 8.67 1.89
#